data_3be5714c425a64b0a6dc51182fa731cd
#
_entry.id   3be5714c425a64b0a6dc51182fa731cd
#
_cell.length_a   1.000
_cell.length_b   1.000
_cell.length_c   1.000
_cell.angle_alpha   90.00
_cell.angle_beta   90.00
_cell.angle_gamma   90.00
#
_symmetry.space_group_name_H-M   'P 1'
#
loop_
_entity.id
_entity.type
_entity.pdbx_description
1 polymer ?
#
loop_
_entity_poly.entity_id
_entity_poly.type
_entity_poly.pdbx_seq_one_letter_code
_entity_poly.pdbx_strand_id
1 'polypeptide(L)'
;MNEAHEKLQDLFNRIPRRHTADNVKEIYAILDAYEDVLKDMEGDERYGARVAPLFESLDTIRATVKASNSPKASKKAKDDLFDEASGALKDAVEEALKL
;
A
#
# COMPACT_ATOMS: atom_id res chain seq x y z
N MET A 1 -11.52 3.51 -19.94
CA MET A 1 -10.88 3.49 -18.62
C MET A 1 -9.80 2.43 -18.55
N ASN A 2 -8.73 2.74 -17.84
CA ASN A 2 -7.58 1.87 -17.71
C ASN A 2 -7.85 0.83 -16.63
N GLU A 3 -7.64 -0.45 -16.93
CA GLU A 3 -7.83 -1.55 -15.98
C GLU A 3 -6.98 -1.36 -14.70
N ALA A 4 -5.75 -0.86 -14.86
CA ALA A 4 -4.89 -0.59 -13.71
C ALA A 4 -5.51 0.46 -12.79
N HIS A 5 -6.09 1.53 -13.35
CA HIS A 5 -6.75 2.57 -12.57
C HIS A 5 -7.96 2.03 -11.81
N GLU A 6 -8.73 1.14 -12.41
CA GLU A 6 -9.88 0.52 -11.74
C GLU A 6 -9.43 -0.32 -10.55
N LYS A 7 -8.39 -1.11 -10.73
CA LYS A 7 -7.83 -1.93 -9.64
C LYS A 7 -7.29 -1.06 -8.51
N LEU A 8 -6.56 0.01 -8.86
CA LEU A 8 -6.01 0.94 -7.87
C LEU A 8 -7.11 1.63 -7.08
N GLN A 9 -8.18 2.06 -7.75
CA GLN A 9 -9.30 2.71 -7.07
C GLN A 9 -9.99 1.74 -6.10
N ASP A 10 -10.15 0.48 -6.50
CA ASP A 10 -10.73 -0.54 -5.62
C ASP A 10 -9.86 -0.75 -4.38
N LEU A 11 -8.55 -0.87 -4.57
CA LEU A 11 -7.62 -1.03 -3.45
C LEU A 11 -7.67 0.16 -2.51
N PHE A 12 -7.68 1.38 -3.06
CA PHE A 12 -7.76 2.60 -2.27
C PHE A 12 -8.98 2.58 -1.36
N ASN A 13 -10.13 2.17 -1.89
CA ASN A 13 -11.38 2.14 -1.13
C ASN A 13 -11.39 1.08 -0.02
N ARG A 14 -10.50 0.09 -0.11
CA ARG A 14 -10.43 -1.02 0.85
C ARG A 14 -9.39 -0.82 1.95
N ILE A 15 -8.57 0.22 1.88
CA ILE A 15 -7.48 0.42 2.85
C ILE A 15 -8.04 0.62 4.26
N PRO A 16 -7.68 -0.28 5.21
CA PRO A 16 -8.18 -0.17 6.59
C PRO A 16 -7.40 0.88 7.38
N ARG A 17 -8.00 1.39 8.44
CA ARG A 17 -7.41 2.45 9.27
C ARG A 17 -7.05 2.03 10.68
N ARG A 18 -7.68 0.99 11.21
CA ARG A 18 -7.46 0.56 12.59
C ARG A 18 -6.61 -0.70 12.64
N HIS A 19 -5.73 -0.76 13.62
CA HIS A 19 -4.89 -1.94 13.84
C HIS A 19 -5.71 -3.04 14.52
N THR A 20 -6.18 -4.00 13.72
CA THR A 20 -6.85 -5.22 14.18
C THR A 20 -6.23 -6.40 13.44
N ALA A 21 -6.41 -7.60 13.96
CA ALA A 21 -5.88 -8.80 13.30
C ALA A 21 -6.42 -8.96 11.87
N ASP A 22 -7.72 -8.69 11.68
CA ASP A 22 -8.33 -8.77 10.35
C ASP A 22 -7.80 -7.69 9.42
N ASN A 23 -7.63 -6.47 9.92
CA ASN A 23 -7.13 -5.35 9.12
C ASN A 23 -5.65 -5.53 8.76
N VAL A 24 -4.87 -6.17 9.61
CA VAL A 24 -3.47 -6.51 9.29
C VAL A 24 -3.42 -7.45 8.10
N LYS A 25 -4.26 -8.48 8.09
CA LYS A 25 -4.34 -9.41 6.96
C LYS A 25 -4.80 -8.68 5.70
N GLU A 26 -5.79 -7.79 5.84
CA GLU A 26 -6.32 -7.04 4.72
C GLU A 26 -5.27 -6.11 4.11
N ILE A 27 -4.50 -5.38 4.94
CA ILE A 27 -3.50 -4.46 4.42
C ILE A 27 -2.38 -5.22 3.69
N TYR A 28 -1.98 -6.40 4.18
CA TYR A 28 -1.00 -7.21 3.47
C TYR A 28 -1.53 -7.70 2.12
N ALA A 29 -2.81 -8.11 2.08
CA ALA A 29 -3.44 -8.51 0.82
C ALA A 29 -3.48 -7.34 -0.17
N ILE A 30 -3.80 -6.13 0.31
CA ILE A 30 -3.82 -4.92 -0.52
C ILE A 30 -2.42 -4.59 -1.02
N LEU A 31 -1.40 -4.70 -0.17
CA LEU A 31 -0.02 -4.45 -0.56
C LEU A 31 0.43 -5.41 -1.65
N ASP A 32 0.08 -6.70 -1.53
CA ASP A 32 0.42 -7.69 -2.54
C ASP A 32 -0.29 -7.40 -3.86
N ALA A 33 -1.58 -7.05 -3.82
CA ALA A 33 -2.34 -6.70 -5.01
C ALA A 33 -1.80 -5.42 -5.67
N TYR A 34 -1.41 -4.44 -4.86
CA TYR A 34 -0.81 -3.20 -5.32
C TYR A 34 0.51 -3.48 -6.04
N GLU A 35 1.35 -4.36 -5.46
CA GLU A 35 2.60 -4.75 -6.09
C GLU A 35 2.36 -5.38 -7.46
N ASP A 36 1.36 -6.25 -7.58
CA ASP A 36 1.01 -6.87 -8.86
C ASP A 36 0.59 -5.83 -9.90
N VAL A 37 -0.19 -4.83 -9.49
CA VAL A 37 -0.60 -3.74 -10.38
C VAL A 37 0.62 -2.94 -10.83
N LEU A 38 1.55 -2.63 -9.90
CA LEU A 38 2.76 -1.89 -10.25
C LEU A 38 3.66 -2.68 -11.22
N LYS A 39 3.74 -3.99 -11.06
CA LYS A 39 4.50 -4.85 -11.99
C LYS A 39 3.90 -4.81 -13.40
N ASP A 40 2.58 -4.86 -13.49
CA ASP A 40 1.89 -4.75 -14.77
C ASP A 40 2.16 -3.38 -15.41
N MET A 41 2.11 -2.31 -14.61
CA MET A 41 2.38 -0.96 -15.09
C MET A 41 3.83 -0.79 -15.53
N GLU A 42 4.77 -1.40 -14.81
CA GLU A 42 6.20 -1.35 -15.17
C GLU A 42 6.44 -1.94 -16.56
N GLY A 43 5.69 -2.97 -16.92
CA GLY A 43 5.76 -3.59 -18.24
C GLY A 43 5.09 -2.79 -19.35
N ASP A 44 4.39 -1.71 -19.01
CA ASP A 44 3.69 -0.85 -19.95
C ASP A 44 4.55 0.39 -20.24
N GLU A 45 4.82 0.63 -21.52
CA GLU A 45 5.67 1.76 -21.95
C GLU A 45 5.15 3.12 -21.47
N ARG A 46 3.84 3.25 -21.28
CA ARG A 46 3.23 4.51 -20.83
C ARG A 46 3.67 4.90 -19.41
N TYR A 47 3.98 3.90 -18.59
CA TYR A 47 4.32 4.13 -17.18
C TYR A 47 5.81 3.92 -16.92
N GLY A 48 6.35 2.79 -17.40
CA GLY A 48 7.78 2.52 -17.36
C GLY A 48 8.48 2.90 -16.06
N ALA A 49 9.48 3.78 -16.20
CA ALA A 49 10.29 4.21 -15.07
C ALA A 49 9.52 5.02 -14.01
N ARG A 50 8.33 5.51 -14.31
CA ARG A 50 7.53 6.29 -13.35
C ARG A 50 7.06 5.47 -12.17
N VAL A 51 7.02 4.12 -12.29
CA VAL A 51 6.63 3.26 -11.19
C VAL A 51 7.75 2.97 -10.21
N ALA A 52 9.00 3.22 -10.57
CA ALA A 52 10.13 2.93 -9.67
C ALA A 52 10.00 3.58 -8.29
N PRO A 53 9.67 4.88 -8.16
CA PRO A 53 9.48 5.49 -6.84
C PRO A 53 8.33 4.85 -6.05
N LEU A 54 7.32 4.31 -6.75
CA LEU A 54 6.19 3.65 -6.11
C LEU A 54 6.58 2.31 -5.50
N PHE A 55 7.50 1.58 -6.13
CA PHE A 55 8.06 0.36 -5.54
C PHE A 55 8.85 0.66 -4.27
N GLU A 56 9.61 1.75 -4.26
CA GLU A 56 10.34 2.18 -3.07
C GLU A 56 9.38 2.51 -1.93
N SER A 57 8.30 3.24 -2.23
CA SER A 57 7.26 3.56 -1.24
C SER A 57 6.60 2.29 -0.72
N LEU A 58 6.34 1.32 -1.59
CA LEU A 58 5.74 0.04 -1.21
C LEU A 58 6.62 -0.68 -0.19
N ASP A 59 7.93 -0.73 -0.41
CA ASP A 59 8.86 -1.39 0.50
C ASP A 59 8.85 -0.70 1.87
N THR A 60 8.82 0.63 1.90
CA THR A 60 8.75 1.41 3.14
C THR A 60 7.44 1.13 3.88
N ILE A 61 6.32 1.07 3.15
CA ILE A 61 5.01 0.79 3.74
C ILE A 61 4.99 -0.62 4.36
N ARG A 62 5.52 -1.62 3.65
CA ARG A 62 5.62 -2.99 4.17
C ARG A 62 6.42 -3.02 5.48
N ALA A 63 7.53 -2.30 5.53
CA ALA A 63 8.36 -2.23 6.73
C ALA A 63 7.59 -1.57 7.89
N THR A 64 6.80 -0.55 7.62
CA THR A 64 5.99 0.13 8.63
C THR A 64 4.89 -0.80 9.18
N VAL A 65 4.22 -1.54 8.29
CA VAL A 65 3.21 -2.53 8.72
C VAL A 65 3.86 -3.61 9.57
N LYS A 66 5.03 -4.09 9.17
CA LYS A 66 5.76 -5.09 9.94
C LYS A 66 6.11 -4.57 11.33
N ALA A 67 6.57 -3.32 11.42
CA ALA A 67 6.88 -2.68 12.70
C ALA A 67 5.64 -2.56 13.59
N SER A 68 4.46 -2.30 12.99
CA SER A 68 3.21 -2.23 13.74
C SER A 68 2.81 -3.56 14.37
N ASN A 69 3.36 -4.67 13.88
CA ASN A 69 3.07 -6.01 14.38
C ASN A 69 4.16 -6.53 15.30
N SER A 70 5.16 -5.72 15.66
CA SER A 70 6.23 -6.14 16.55
C SER A 70 5.67 -6.46 17.94
N PRO A 71 6.01 -7.63 18.52
CA PRO A 71 5.57 -7.96 19.88
C PRO A 71 6.13 -7.02 20.94
N LYS A 72 7.18 -6.26 20.60
CA LYS A 72 7.81 -5.30 21.52
C LYS A 72 7.12 -3.94 21.49
N ALA A 73 6.30 -3.66 20.49
CA ALA A 73 5.61 -2.38 20.38
C ALA A 73 4.43 -2.32 21.35
N SER A 74 4.22 -1.14 21.99
CA SER A 74 3.04 -0.90 22.80
C SER A 74 1.80 -0.85 21.90
N LYS A 75 0.62 -0.95 22.50
CA LYS A 75 -0.64 -0.84 21.74
C LYS A 75 -0.70 0.49 21.00
N LYS A 76 -0.34 1.58 21.68
CA LYS A 76 -0.33 2.91 21.07
C LYS A 76 0.64 2.97 19.88
N ALA A 77 1.84 2.42 20.04
CA ALA A 77 2.83 2.40 18.97
C ALA A 77 2.34 1.59 17.79
N LYS A 78 1.68 0.45 18.02
CA LYS A 78 1.09 -0.36 16.96
C LYS A 78 0.02 0.40 16.20
N ASP A 79 -0.87 1.08 16.92
CA ASP A 79 -1.95 1.87 16.31
C ASP A 79 -1.38 3.02 15.49
N ASP A 80 -0.39 3.73 16.03
CA ASP A 80 0.24 4.86 15.34
C ASP A 80 0.97 4.42 14.08
N LEU A 81 1.72 3.33 14.15
CA LEU A 81 2.45 2.79 13.00
C LEU A 81 1.50 2.28 11.91
N PHE A 82 0.43 1.62 12.32
CA PHE A 82 -0.56 1.13 11.37
C PHE A 82 -1.26 2.28 10.65
N ASP A 83 -1.63 3.33 11.39
CA ASP A 83 -2.24 4.52 10.81
C ASP A 83 -1.28 5.21 9.84
N GLU A 84 0.00 5.30 10.18
CA GLU A 84 1.03 5.83 9.30
C GLU A 84 1.14 5.02 8.01
N ALA A 85 1.16 3.69 8.12
CA ALA A 85 1.23 2.81 6.96
C ALA A 85 -0.01 2.98 6.07
N SER A 86 -1.20 3.05 6.67
CA SER A 86 -2.45 3.23 5.93
C SER A 86 -2.46 4.55 5.17
N GLY A 87 -2.02 5.64 5.81
CA GLY A 87 -1.93 6.96 5.18
C GLY A 87 -0.93 6.97 4.04
N ALA A 88 0.24 6.36 4.26
CA ALA A 88 1.29 6.28 3.22
C ALA A 88 0.82 5.43 2.03
N LEU A 89 0.08 4.35 2.29
CA LEU A 89 -0.46 3.51 1.22
C LEU A 89 -1.50 4.27 0.39
N LYS A 90 -2.36 5.04 1.04
CA LYS A 90 -3.33 5.89 0.34
C LYS A 90 -2.63 6.89 -0.56
N ASP A 91 -1.61 7.57 -0.04
CA ASP A 91 -0.83 8.53 -0.82
C ASP A 91 -0.15 7.87 -2.01
N ALA A 92 0.42 6.68 -1.81
CA ALA A 92 1.08 5.94 -2.88
C ALA A 92 0.09 5.54 -3.98
N VAL A 93 -1.09 5.03 -3.60
CA VAL A 93 -2.12 4.65 -4.58
C VAL A 93 -2.63 5.88 -5.33
N GLU A 94 -2.80 7.02 -4.66
CA GLU A 94 -3.17 8.27 -5.33
C GLU A 94 -2.13 8.69 -6.35
N GLU A 95 -0.84 8.57 -6.03
CA GLU A 95 0.22 8.88 -6.98
C GLU A 95 0.17 7.96 -8.20
N ALA A 96 -0.08 6.67 -7.98
CA ALA A 96 -0.24 5.70 -9.06
C ALA A 96 -1.44 6.05 -9.95
N LEU A 97 -2.54 6.50 -9.34
CA LEU A 97 -3.74 6.90 -10.08
C LEU A 97 -3.50 8.11 -10.98
N LYS A 98 -2.52 8.95 -10.65
CA LYS A 98 -2.17 10.14 -11.45
C LYS A 98 -1.33 9.78 -12.69
N LEU A 99 -0.77 8.59 -12.73
CA LEU A 99 -0.01 8.14 -13.91
C LEU A 99 -0.96 7.78 -15.05
#